data_157a0de5548ba55c14aec5a55091ddf3
#
_entry.id   157a0de5548ba55c14aec5a55091ddf3
#
_cell.length_a   1.000
_cell.length_b   1.000
_cell.length_c   1.000
_cell.angle_alpha   90.00
_cell.angle_beta   90.00
_cell.angle_gamma   90.00
#
_symmetry.space_group_name_H-M   'P 1'
#
loop_
_entity.id
_entity.type
_entity.pdbx_description
1 polymer ?
#
loop_
_entity_poly.entity_id
_entity_poly.type
_entity_poly.pdbx_seq_one_letter_code
_entity_poly.pdbx_strand_id
1 'polypeptide(L)'
;MLSASSSAAIVAALLLAPLAAHALTSDKQQNMLINSDHAKIVQNKDNNQPGVTYLTGNVTMDQGTTKARGDEATIYQHAADAKDAQGRDISGDVQRVIMIGKKKQAHLEQQQDAGGFMTAESDKIDYNADTSVAVLTSNVVVNQPGRGQFKGAYMTYNTNTGEMESGDKTSDSQRVQMVIVPKNKPADGAAPKPATPPKPDAKPDSKPASDQH
;
A
#
# COMPACT_ATOMS: atom_id res chain seq x y z
N MET A 1 -13.75 -12.93 68.51
CA MET A 1 -14.06 -13.46 67.20
C MET A 1 -14.22 -12.23 66.26
N LEU A 2 -13.17 -11.84 65.58
CA LEU A 2 -13.20 -10.74 64.61
C LEU A 2 -12.98 -11.35 63.24
N SER A 3 -13.97 -11.19 62.38
CA SER A 3 -13.95 -11.57 60.96
C SER A 3 -13.39 -10.41 60.16
N ALA A 4 -12.24 -10.57 59.50
CA ALA A 4 -11.66 -9.63 58.59
C ALA A 4 -12.08 -9.97 57.14
N SER A 5 -12.90 -9.12 56.54
CA SER A 5 -13.26 -9.19 55.11
C SER A 5 -12.15 -8.54 54.26
N SER A 6 -11.45 -9.36 53.49
CA SER A 6 -10.49 -8.88 52.47
C SER A 6 -11.23 -8.56 51.17
N SER A 7 -11.32 -7.30 50.83
CA SER A 7 -11.78 -6.83 49.51
C SER A 7 -10.62 -6.92 48.50
N ALA A 8 -10.71 -7.86 47.57
CA ALA A 8 -9.79 -7.96 46.44
C ALA A 8 -10.22 -6.98 45.37
N ALA A 9 -9.41 -5.93 45.13
CA ALA A 9 -9.57 -5.01 44.02
C ALA A 9 -8.98 -5.64 42.74
N ILE A 10 -9.84 -5.98 41.80
CA ILE A 10 -9.44 -6.45 40.47
C ILE A 10 -9.09 -5.20 39.62
N VAL A 11 -7.80 -4.97 39.40
CA VAL A 11 -7.32 -3.99 38.44
C VAL A 11 -7.35 -4.62 37.06
N ALA A 12 -8.37 -4.28 36.26
CA ALA A 12 -8.42 -4.66 34.86
C ALA A 12 -7.45 -3.75 34.06
N ALA A 13 -6.25 -4.25 33.77
CA ALA A 13 -5.32 -3.62 32.85
C ALA A 13 -5.83 -3.81 31.42
N LEU A 14 -6.39 -2.76 30.83
CA LEU A 14 -6.76 -2.71 29.40
C LEU A 14 -5.46 -2.62 28.59
N LEU A 15 -4.97 -3.74 28.09
CA LEU A 15 -3.88 -3.80 27.12
C LEU A 15 -4.42 -3.27 25.77
N LEU A 16 -4.15 -2.01 25.45
CA LEU A 16 -4.25 -1.51 24.10
C LEU A 16 -3.12 -2.14 23.28
N ALA A 17 -3.40 -3.29 22.66
CA ALA A 17 -2.54 -3.83 21.62
C ALA A 17 -2.55 -2.86 20.43
N PRO A 18 -1.38 -2.49 19.87
CA PRO A 18 -1.36 -1.74 18.63
C PRO A 18 -1.98 -2.62 17.53
N LEU A 19 -3.04 -2.14 16.89
CA LEU A 19 -3.58 -2.75 15.67
C LEU A 19 -2.52 -2.60 14.58
N ALA A 20 -1.66 -3.59 14.46
CA ALA A 20 -0.78 -3.72 13.31
C ALA A 20 -1.67 -4.02 12.08
N ALA A 21 -1.61 -3.15 11.08
CA ALA A 21 -2.31 -3.38 9.81
C ALA A 21 -1.51 -4.41 9.01
N HIS A 22 -1.91 -5.66 9.10
CA HIS A 22 -1.34 -6.76 8.32
C HIS A 22 -2.18 -6.99 7.05
N ALA A 23 -1.55 -7.55 6.03
CA ALA A 23 -2.25 -8.19 4.93
C ALA A 23 -3.06 -9.39 5.45
N LEU A 24 -4.19 -9.67 4.80
CA LEU A 24 -4.96 -10.85 5.18
C LEU A 24 -4.10 -12.12 5.06
N THR A 25 -3.91 -12.81 6.18
CA THR A 25 -3.07 -14.03 6.25
C THR A 25 -3.61 -15.14 5.34
N SER A 26 -4.93 -15.11 5.06
CA SER A 26 -5.60 -16.05 4.14
C SER A 26 -5.19 -15.87 2.67
N ASP A 27 -4.72 -14.69 2.26
CA ASP A 27 -4.37 -14.44 0.85
C ASP A 27 -3.26 -15.36 0.34
N LYS A 28 -2.26 -15.63 1.16
CA LYS A 28 -1.14 -16.52 0.80
C LYS A 28 -1.55 -17.97 0.53
N GLN A 29 -2.70 -18.39 1.04
CA GLN A 29 -3.25 -19.74 0.84
C GLN A 29 -4.16 -19.85 -0.38
N GLN A 30 -4.47 -18.71 -1.02
CA GLN A 30 -5.30 -18.68 -2.23
C GLN A 30 -4.47 -18.97 -3.48
N ASN A 31 -5.11 -19.57 -4.48
CA ASN A 31 -4.48 -19.74 -5.77
C ASN A 31 -4.11 -18.36 -6.37
N MET A 32 -2.92 -18.29 -6.95
CA MET A 32 -2.47 -17.13 -7.70
C MET A 32 -2.90 -17.24 -9.16
N LEU A 33 -3.76 -16.32 -9.63
CA LEU A 33 -4.13 -16.19 -11.02
C LEU A 33 -3.23 -15.16 -11.70
N ILE A 34 -2.64 -15.52 -12.82
CA ILE A 34 -1.71 -14.66 -13.56
C ILE A 34 -2.17 -14.57 -15.01
N ASN A 35 -2.24 -13.35 -15.55
CA ASN A 35 -2.50 -13.08 -16.95
C ASN A 35 -1.40 -12.20 -17.54
N SER A 36 -1.07 -12.40 -18.81
CA SER A 36 -0.12 -11.57 -19.58
C SER A 36 -0.38 -11.78 -21.07
N ASP A 37 0.12 -10.85 -21.91
CA ASP A 37 0.03 -11.02 -23.36
C ASP A 37 0.99 -12.10 -23.85
N HIS A 38 2.15 -12.28 -23.18
CA HIS A 38 3.16 -13.28 -23.52
C HIS A 38 3.82 -13.85 -22.28
N ALA A 39 4.07 -15.14 -22.28
CA ALA A 39 4.77 -15.87 -21.22
C ALA A 39 5.87 -16.77 -21.78
N LYS A 40 7.05 -16.76 -21.13
CA LYS A 40 8.14 -17.70 -21.37
C LYS A 40 8.48 -18.39 -20.06
N ILE A 41 8.31 -19.71 -20.01
CA ILE A 41 8.61 -20.54 -18.85
C ILE A 41 9.93 -21.27 -19.11
N VAL A 42 10.87 -21.11 -18.20
CA VAL A 42 12.15 -21.83 -18.20
C VAL A 42 12.16 -22.77 -17.00
N GLN A 43 12.02 -24.06 -17.30
CA GLN A 43 12.18 -25.10 -16.29
C GLN A 43 13.64 -25.60 -16.37
N ASN A 44 14.36 -25.52 -15.29
CA ASN A 44 15.69 -26.08 -15.23
C ASN A 44 15.59 -27.59 -15.03
N LYS A 45 16.22 -28.34 -15.93
CA LYS A 45 16.29 -29.81 -15.85
C LYS A 45 17.16 -30.31 -14.70
N ASP A 46 18.08 -29.47 -14.23
CA ASP A 46 18.88 -29.73 -13.05
C ASP A 46 18.09 -29.33 -11.81
N ASN A 47 17.72 -30.31 -11.00
CA ASN A 47 16.84 -30.16 -9.82
C ASN A 47 17.30 -29.14 -8.77
N ASN A 48 18.44 -28.49 -8.99
CA ASN A 48 19.04 -27.57 -8.05
C ASN A 48 18.89 -26.06 -8.45
N GLN A 49 18.11 -25.76 -9.50
CA GLN A 49 17.88 -24.38 -9.91
C GLN A 49 16.37 -24.04 -9.94
N PRO A 50 16.01 -22.84 -9.50
CA PRO A 50 14.61 -22.41 -9.50
C PRO A 50 14.05 -22.36 -10.91
N GLY A 51 12.77 -22.70 -11.08
CA GLY A 51 11.99 -22.39 -12.28
C GLY A 51 11.84 -20.89 -12.42
N VAL A 52 11.90 -20.37 -13.66
CA VAL A 52 11.74 -18.94 -13.93
C VAL A 52 10.67 -18.74 -15.00
N THR A 53 9.69 -17.89 -14.71
CA THR A 53 8.66 -17.47 -15.67
C THR A 53 8.81 -15.98 -15.98
N TYR A 54 8.97 -15.67 -17.25
CA TYR A 54 9.01 -14.30 -17.76
C TYR A 54 7.67 -13.96 -18.40
N LEU A 55 7.07 -12.86 -17.98
CA LEU A 55 5.77 -12.36 -18.44
C LEU A 55 5.94 -10.97 -19.05
N THR A 56 5.32 -10.73 -20.19
CA THR A 56 5.37 -9.43 -20.84
C THR A 56 4.02 -9.03 -21.41
N GLY A 57 3.69 -7.75 -21.29
CA GLY A 57 2.46 -7.12 -21.75
C GLY A 57 1.28 -7.35 -20.82
N ASN A 58 0.70 -6.25 -20.31
CA ASN A 58 -0.53 -6.23 -19.49
C ASN A 58 -0.55 -7.29 -18.38
N VAL A 59 0.57 -7.42 -17.64
CA VAL A 59 0.69 -8.43 -16.59
C VAL A 59 -0.24 -8.08 -15.44
N THR A 60 -1.09 -9.03 -15.04
CA THR A 60 -1.90 -8.97 -13.82
C THR A 60 -1.68 -10.21 -12.98
N MET A 61 -1.69 -10.04 -11.66
CA MET A 61 -1.59 -11.11 -10.67
C MET A 61 -2.66 -10.87 -9.60
N ASP A 62 -3.47 -11.89 -9.34
CA ASP A 62 -4.52 -11.87 -8.32
C ASP A 62 -4.29 -13.04 -7.37
N GLN A 63 -4.18 -12.78 -6.06
CA GLN A 63 -4.10 -13.79 -5.02
C GLN A 63 -4.92 -13.35 -3.80
N GLY A 64 -6.08 -13.95 -3.62
CA GLY A 64 -7.02 -13.50 -2.60
C GLY A 64 -7.44 -12.04 -2.81
N THR A 65 -7.17 -11.18 -1.83
CA THR A 65 -7.43 -9.73 -1.92
C THR A 65 -6.26 -8.93 -2.49
N THR A 66 -5.10 -9.58 -2.67
CA THR A 66 -3.90 -8.97 -3.24
C THR A 66 -4.00 -8.94 -4.75
N LYS A 67 -3.84 -7.77 -5.34
CA LYS A 67 -3.81 -7.56 -6.78
C LYS A 67 -2.55 -6.79 -7.17
N ALA A 68 -1.88 -7.26 -8.21
CA ALA A 68 -0.73 -6.55 -8.75
C ALA A 68 -0.84 -6.44 -10.28
N ARG A 69 -0.29 -5.38 -10.84
CA ARG A 69 -0.24 -5.15 -12.29
C ARG A 69 1.04 -4.43 -12.70
N GLY A 70 1.50 -4.72 -13.90
CA GLY A 70 2.68 -4.10 -14.49
C GLY A 70 2.77 -4.38 -15.98
N ASP A 71 3.83 -3.88 -16.62
CA ASP A 71 4.11 -4.17 -18.03
C ASP A 71 4.90 -5.47 -18.22
N GLU A 72 5.72 -5.83 -17.24
CA GLU A 72 6.52 -7.06 -17.22
C GLU A 72 6.55 -7.66 -15.81
N ALA A 73 6.67 -8.98 -15.72
CA ALA A 73 7.02 -9.64 -14.47
C ALA A 73 7.97 -10.81 -14.68
N THR A 74 8.80 -11.07 -13.67
CA THR A 74 9.61 -12.28 -13.57
C THR A 74 9.26 -13.00 -12.27
N ILE A 75 8.89 -14.26 -12.38
CA ILE A 75 8.53 -15.11 -11.24
C ILE A 75 9.60 -16.17 -11.09
N TYR A 76 10.16 -16.26 -9.90
CA TYR A 76 11.09 -17.31 -9.49
C TYR A 76 10.33 -18.27 -8.58
N GLN A 77 10.48 -19.56 -8.85
CA GLN A 77 9.90 -20.63 -8.07
C GLN A 77 11.00 -21.40 -7.35
N HIS A 78 10.70 -21.97 -6.21
CA HIS A 78 11.62 -22.88 -5.54
C HIS A 78 11.97 -24.07 -6.43
N ALA A 79 13.22 -24.54 -6.32
CA ALA A 79 13.70 -25.74 -7.00
C ALA A 79 12.93 -26.99 -6.56
N ALA A 80 13.02 -28.06 -7.33
CA ALA A 80 12.55 -29.37 -6.92
C ALA A 80 13.27 -29.77 -5.60
N ASP A 81 12.53 -30.45 -4.73
CA ASP A 81 13.02 -30.90 -3.40
C ASP A 81 13.33 -29.77 -2.39
N ALA A 82 12.96 -28.51 -2.70
CA ALA A 82 13.11 -27.41 -1.76
C ALA A 82 12.24 -27.60 -0.51
N LYS A 83 12.83 -27.30 0.65
CA LYS A 83 12.14 -27.36 1.95
C LYS A 83 12.31 -26.05 2.72
N ASP A 84 11.29 -25.67 3.45
CA ASP A 84 11.38 -24.53 4.38
C ASP A 84 12.18 -24.91 5.67
N ALA A 85 12.35 -23.91 6.55
CA ALA A 85 13.06 -24.10 7.82
C ALA A 85 12.41 -25.13 8.76
N GLN A 86 11.15 -25.49 8.55
CA GLN A 86 10.41 -26.51 9.29
C GLN A 86 10.40 -27.87 8.57
N GLY A 87 11.10 -27.99 7.43
CA GLY A 87 11.19 -29.21 6.64
C GLY A 87 9.96 -29.51 5.78
N ARG A 88 9.05 -28.56 5.60
CA ARG A 88 7.88 -28.70 4.72
C ARG A 88 8.32 -28.56 3.27
N ASP A 89 7.70 -29.33 2.39
CA ASP A 89 7.95 -29.24 0.95
C ASP A 89 7.38 -27.90 0.41
N ILE A 90 8.24 -27.13 -0.26
CA ILE A 90 7.94 -25.87 -0.94
C ILE A 90 8.34 -25.89 -2.40
N SER A 91 8.57 -27.08 -2.96
CA SER A 91 8.98 -27.28 -4.35
C SER A 91 7.95 -26.65 -5.30
N GLY A 92 8.42 -25.78 -6.19
CA GLY A 92 7.58 -25.09 -7.14
C GLY A 92 6.76 -23.92 -6.59
N ASP A 93 6.76 -23.68 -5.29
CA ASP A 93 6.14 -22.49 -4.71
C ASP A 93 6.84 -21.22 -5.20
N VAL A 94 6.11 -20.12 -5.23
CA VAL A 94 6.67 -18.82 -5.62
C VAL A 94 7.63 -18.34 -4.53
N GLN A 95 8.88 -18.16 -4.93
CA GLN A 95 9.94 -17.61 -4.08
C GLN A 95 10.02 -16.09 -4.18
N ARG A 96 9.96 -15.56 -5.39
CA ARG A 96 10.13 -14.13 -5.66
C ARG A 96 9.37 -13.69 -6.90
N VAL A 97 8.81 -12.50 -6.84
CA VAL A 97 8.16 -11.84 -7.98
C VAL A 97 8.79 -10.48 -8.18
N ILE A 98 9.28 -10.21 -9.38
CA ILE A 98 9.73 -8.88 -9.79
C ILE A 98 8.75 -8.35 -10.82
N MET A 99 8.07 -7.24 -10.51
CA MET A 99 7.15 -6.58 -11.42
C MET A 99 7.68 -5.21 -11.82
N ILE A 100 7.60 -4.89 -13.10
CA ILE A 100 8.15 -3.66 -13.69
C ILE A 100 7.03 -2.92 -14.42
N GLY A 101 6.92 -1.64 -14.13
CA GLY A 101 6.13 -0.67 -14.89
C GLY A 101 7.01 0.10 -15.86
N LYS A 102 6.63 0.13 -17.14
CA LYS A 102 7.35 0.87 -18.20
C LYS A 102 6.49 2.00 -18.78
N LYS A 103 5.26 1.69 -19.14
CA LYS A 103 4.27 2.66 -19.65
C LYS A 103 3.49 3.29 -18.51
N LYS A 104 3.18 2.49 -17.50
CA LYS A 104 2.57 2.88 -16.23
C LYS A 104 3.39 2.26 -15.12
N GLN A 105 3.40 2.88 -13.95
CA GLN A 105 4.03 2.30 -12.79
C GLN A 105 3.44 0.92 -12.46
N ALA A 106 4.29 0.04 -11.94
CA ALA A 106 3.82 -1.18 -11.31
C ALA A 106 2.95 -0.82 -10.11
N HIS A 107 1.85 -1.52 -9.94
CA HIS A 107 0.85 -1.24 -8.92
C HIS A 107 0.56 -2.48 -8.11
N LEU A 108 0.44 -2.31 -6.81
CA LEU A 108 0.02 -3.32 -5.85
C LEU A 108 -1.17 -2.77 -5.06
N GLU A 109 -2.21 -3.58 -4.90
CA GLU A 109 -3.34 -3.32 -4.03
C GLU A 109 -3.55 -4.52 -3.11
N GLN A 110 -3.81 -4.27 -1.82
CA GLN A 110 -4.01 -5.31 -0.84
C GLN A 110 -4.96 -4.86 0.26
N GLN A 111 -5.95 -5.69 0.59
CA GLN A 111 -6.84 -5.43 1.72
C GLN A 111 -6.08 -5.58 3.04
N GLN A 112 -6.37 -4.71 3.99
CA GLN A 112 -5.76 -4.73 5.31
C GLN A 112 -6.74 -5.30 6.34
N ASP A 113 -6.24 -6.01 7.36
CA ASP A 113 -7.05 -6.56 8.47
C ASP A 113 -7.84 -5.47 9.21
N ALA A 114 -7.26 -4.28 9.32
CA ALA A 114 -7.92 -3.11 9.92
C ALA A 114 -9.01 -2.47 9.04
N GLY A 115 -9.24 -3.02 7.85
CA GLY A 115 -10.16 -2.52 6.81
C GLY A 115 -9.51 -1.52 5.86
N GLY A 116 -10.09 -1.41 4.65
CA GLY A 116 -9.58 -0.59 3.55
C GLY A 116 -8.46 -1.29 2.76
N PHE A 117 -8.03 -0.63 1.68
CA PHE A 117 -6.99 -1.14 0.80
C PHE A 117 -5.72 -0.29 0.91
N MET A 118 -4.60 -0.95 1.13
CA MET A 118 -3.29 -0.37 0.87
C MET A 118 -3.05 -0.40 -0.64
N THR A 119 -2.54 0.69 -1.20
CA THR A 119 -2.07 0.75 -2.58
C THR A 119 -0.62 1.19 -2.63
N ALA A 120 0.15 0.59 -3.51
CA ALA A 120 1.54 0.96 -3.75
C ALA A 120 1.80 1.08 -5.25
N GLU A 121 2.53 2.12 -5.64
CA GLU A 121 2.98 2.37 -7.00
C GLU A 121 4.48 2.62 -7.01
N SER A 122 5.18 2.07 -8.00
CA SER A 122 6.61 2.32 -8.24
C SER A 122 7.01 1.84 -9.63
N ASP A 123 8.19 2.21 -10.10
CA ASP A 123 8.68 1.69 -11.39
C ASP A 123 9.03 0.20 -11.29
N LYS A 124 9.44 -0.27 -10.10
CA LYS A 124 9.73 -1.67 -9.83
C LYS A 124 9.21 -2.07 -8.45
N ILE A 125 8.51 -3.20 -8.39
CA ILE A 125 8.13 -3.90 -7.16
C ILE A 125 8.82 -5.25 -7.17
N ASP A 126 9.57 -5.56 -6.11
CA ASP A 126 10.36 -6.77 -5.95
C ASP A 126 9.94 -7.46 -4.65
N TYR A 127 9.08 -8.45 -4.76
CA TYR A 127 8.50 -9.15 -3.62
C TYR A 127 9.20 -10.50 -3.40
N ASN A 128 9.72 -10.70 -2.22
CA ASN A 128 10.24 -11.99 -1.76
C ASN A 128 9.18 -12.66 -0.86
N ALA A 129 8.66 -13.80 -1.30
CA ALA A 129 7.59 -14.51 -0.60
C ALA A 129 8.08 -15.19 0.69
N ASP A 130 9.34 -15.65 0.73
CA ASP A 130 9.91 -16.32 1.89
C ASP A 130 10.03 -15.38 3.09
N THR A 131 10.50 -14.15 2.83
CA THR A 131 10.66 -13.10 3.85
C THR A 131 9.44 -12.23 4.01
N SER A 132 8.49 -12.32 3.07
CA SER A 132 7.29 -11.46 3.00
C SER A 132 7.63 -9.96 2.87
N VAL A 133 8.76 -9.65 2.24
CA VAL A 133 9.24 -8.28 2.05
C VAL A 133 9.07 -7.87 0.59
N ALA A 134 8.38 -6.75 0.39
CA ALA A 134 8.33 -6.04 -0.88
C ALA A 134 9.32 -4.86 -0.88
N VAL A 135 10.13 -4.76 -1.91
CA VAL A 135 11.04 -3.63 -2.17
C VAL A 135 10.49 -2.84 -3.34
N LEU A 136 10.15 -1.59 -3.10
CA LEU A 136 9.66 -0.65 -4.09
C LEU A 136 10.80 0.30 -4.47
N THR A 137 11.01 0.50 -5.76
CA THR A 137 12.13 1.30 -6.26
C THR A 137 11.65 2.26 -7.35
N SER A 138 12.09 3.50 -7.25
CA SER A 138 11.83 4.63 -8.15
C SER A 138 10.36 5.06 -8.17
N ASN A 139 10.14 6.36 -7.96
CA ASN A 139 8.82 6.99 -8.00
C ASN A 139 7.79 6.34 -7.07
N VAL A 140 8.22 5.96 -5.88
CA VAL A 140 7.40 5.21 -4.93
C VAL A 140 6.30 6.09 -4.34
N VAL A 141 5.06 5.60 -4.39
CA VAL A 141 3.89 6.17 -3.70
C VAL A 141 3.15 5.04 -3.01
N VAL A 142 2.99 5.12 -1.70
CA VAL A 142 2.20 4.17 -0.92
C VAL A 142 1.10 4.91 -0.19
N ASN A 143 -0.15 4.45 -0.35
CA ASN A 143 -1.30 4.91 0.41
C ASN A 143 -1.72 3.81 1.37
N GLN A 144 -1.75 4.10 2.66
CA GLN A 144 -2.16 3.14 3.67
C GLN A 144 -3.34 3.67 4.48
N PRO A 145 -4.46 2.93 4.55
CA PRO A 145 -5.62 3.32 5.35
C PRO A 145 -5.23 3.62 6.79
N GLY A 146 -5.68 4.77 7.29
CA GLY A 146 -5.42 5.21 8.67
C GLY A 146 -4.00 5.68 8.98
N ARG A 147 -3.07 5.57 8.05
CA ARG A 147 -1.69 6.07 8.20
C ARG A 147 -1.35 7.22 7.25
N GLY A 148 -1.97 7.27 6.07
CA GLY A 148 -1.77 8.34 5.10
C GLY A 148 -1.00 7.92 3.85
N GLN A 149 -0.32 8.90 3.23
CA GLN A 149 0.46 8.70 2.01
C GLN A 149 1.95 8.87 2.27
N PHE A 150 2.74 7.98 1.71
CA PHE A 150 4.21 8.00 1.74
C PHE A 150 4.74 8.12 0.32
N LYS A 151 5.76 8.95 0.12
CA LYS A 151 6.43 9.12 -1.18
C LYS A 151 7.94 9.09 -1.00
N GLY A 152 8.63 8.47 -1.94
CA GLY A 152 10.08 8.38 -1.92
C GLY A 152 10.61 7.70 -3.17
N ALA A 153 11.91 7.48 -3.24
CA ALA A 153 12.51 6.74 -4.33
C ALA A 153 12.74 5.25 -3.99
N TYR A 154 12.73 4.93 -2.72
CA TYR A 154 12.94 3.57 -2.21
C TYR A 154 12.08 3.33 -0.98
N MET A 155 11.49 2.15 -0.88
CA MET A 155 10.75 1.70 0.30
C MET A 155 10.78 0.19 0.42
N THR A 156 10.93 -0.31 1.63
CA THR A 156 10.66 -1.70 1.98
C THR A 156 9.35 -1.80 2.75
N TYR A 157 8.59 -2.82 2.48
CA TYR A 157 7.33 -3.13 3.17
C TYR A 157 7.29 -4.61 3.53
N ASN A 158 7.18 -4.91 4.81
CA ASN A 158 6.97 -6.27 5.29
C ASN A 158 5.46 -6.54 5.38
N THR A 159 4.96 -7.44 4.53
CA THR A 159 3.52 -7.75 4.44
C THR A 159 3.00 -8.51 5.67
N ASN A 160 3.86 -9.17 6.45
CA ASN A 160 3.47 -9.88 7.66
C ASN A 160 3.36 -8.94 8.87
N THR A 161 4.30 -8.00 9.02
CA THR A 161 4.36 -7.10 10.19
C THR A 161 3.72 -5.74 9.94
N GLY A 162 3.47 -5.38 8.65
CA GLY A 162 3.03 -4.06 8.25
C GLY A 162 4.09 -2.97 8.44
N GLU A 163 5.35 -3.36 8.70
CA GLU A 163 6.47 -2.44 8.86
C GLU A 163 6.88 -1.87 7.50
N MET A 164 7.12 -0.57 7.48
CA MET A 164 7.62 0.15 6.31
C MET A 164 8.88 0.92 6.68
N GLU A 165 9.93 0.77 5.89
CA GLU A 165 11.13 1.56 5.94
C GLU A 165 11.31 2.28 4.60
N SER A 166 11.55 3.59 4.62
CA SER A 166 11.75 4.40 3.43
C SER A 166 12.99 5.27 3.56
N GLY A 167 13.66 5.51 2.44
CA GLY A 167 14.91 6.26 2.37
C GLY A 167 16.07 5.33 2.06
N ASP A 168 17.00 5.82 1.24
CA ASP A 168 18.26 5.14 0.97
C ASP A 168 19.30 5.60 2.00
N LYS A 169 19.85 4.66 2.76
CA LYS A 169 20.92 4.92 3.74
C LYS A 169 22.23 5.38 3.08
N THR A 170 22.32 5.26 1.76
CA THR A 170 23.55 5.54 0.98
C THR A 170 23.51 6.86 0.21
N SER A 171 22.36 7.53 0.11
CA SER A 171 22.25 8.79 -0.64
C SER A 171 21.59 9.90 0.17
N ASP A 172 22.33 10.96 0.42
CA ASP A 172 21.87 12.19 1.11
C ASP A 172 20.77 12.96 0.34
N SER A 173 20.43 12.56 -0.88
CA SER A 173 19.63 13.38 -1.79
C SER A 173 18.16 13.01 -1.89
N GLN A 174 17.71 11.88 -1.32
CA GLN A 174 16.34 11.40 -1.49
C GLN A 174 15.52 11.53 -0.22
N ARG A 175 14.77 12.63 -0.15
CA ARG A 175 13.89 12.91 1.00
C ARG A 175 12.62 12.05 0.92
N VAL A 176 12.25 11.48 2.05
CA VAL A 176 10.94 10.84 2.24
C VAL A 176 9.89 11.90 2.55
N GLN A 177 8.76 11.86 1.87
CA GLN A 177 7.61 12.70 2.19
C GLN A 177 6.51 11.82 2.78
N MET A 178 5.97 12.23 3.93
CA MET A 178 4.83 11.59 4.57
C MET A 178 3.71 12.60 4.77
N VAL A 179 2.49 12.22 4.39
CA VAL A 179 1.27 12.98 4.68
C VAL A 179 0.41 12.12 5.59
N ILE A 180 0.25 12.56 6.83
CA ILE A 180 -0.60 11.90 7.83
C ILE A 180 -1.99 12.52 7.79
N VAL A 181 -3.02 11.70 7.59
CA VAL A 181 -4.42 12.15 7.63
C VAL A 181 -4.97 11.92 9.04
N PRO A 182 -5.32 12.99 9.80
CA PRO A 182 -5.94 12.85 11.11
C PRO A 182 -7.26 12.08 11.03
N LYS A 183 -7.51 11.16 11.96
CA LYS A 183 -8.75 10.34 12.01
C LYS A 183 -10.04 11.17 12.13
N ASN A 184 -9.95 12.41 12.62
CA ASN A 184 -11.07 13.30 12.88
C ASN A 184 -11.12 14.51 11.94
N LYS A 185 -10.57 14.41 10.73
CA LYS A 185 -10.79 15.46 9.74
C LYS A 185 -12.28 15.38 9.36
N PRO A 186 -13.11 16.45 9.60
CA PRO A 186 -14.45 16.51 9.04
C PRO A 186 -14.35 16.28 7.54
N ALA A 187 -15.24 15.49 6.96
CA ALA A 187 -15.33 15.38 5.52
C ALA A 187 -15.42 16.80 4.96
N ASP A 188 -14.42 17.22 4.16
CA ASP A 188 -14.45 18.50 3.46
C ASP A 188 -15.66 18.51 2.50
N GLY A 189 -16.80 18.80 3.07
CA GLY A 189 -17.99 19.20 2.34
C GLY A 189 -17.91 20.70 2.13
N ALA A 190 -17.92 21.08 0.88
CA ALA A 190 -17.99 22.43 0.34
C ALA A 190 -16.64 23.13 0.14
N ALA A 191 -16.21 23.11 -1.13
CA ALA A 191 -15.39 24.18 -1.66
C ALA A 191 -15.98 25.56 -1.24
N PRO A 192 -15.17 26.54 -0.85
CA PRO A 192 -15.68 27.87 -0.56
C PRO A 192 -16.42 28.38 -1.78
N LYS A 193 -17.73 28.65 -1.59
CA LYS A 193 -18.56 29.29 -2.61
C LYS A 193 -17.85 30.59 -3.02
N PRO A 194 -17.62 30.84 -4.31
CA PRO A 194 -17.02 32.10 -4.73
C PRO A 194 -17.80 33.27 -4.12
N ALA A 195 -17.09 34.16 -3.44
CA ALA A 195 -17.68 35.37 -2.90
C ALA A 195 -18.35 36.12 -4.03
N THR A 196 -19.65 36.38 -3.89
CA THR A 196 -20.41 37.23 -4.80
C THR A 196 -19.79 38.62 -4.80
N PRO A 197 -19.47 39.22 -5.98
CA PRO A 197 -18.93 40.56 -6.02
C PRO A 197 -19.91 41.54 -5.35
N PRO A 198 -19.43 42.55 -4.61
CA PRO A 198 -20.30 43.55 -4.02
C PRO A 198 -21.07 44.27 -5.14
N LYS A 199 -22.40 44.41 -4.92
CA LYS A 199 -23.31 45.17 -5.78
C LYS A 199 -22.84 46.63 -5.82
N PRO A 200 -22.73 47.25 -7.02
CA PRO A 200 -22.38 48.66 -7.09
C PRO A 200 -23.43 49.51 -6.34
N ASP A 201 -22.94 50.38 -5.48
CA ASP A 201 -23.77 51.34 -4.76
C ASP A 201 -24.56 52.22 -5.75
N ALA A 202 -25.83 52.32 -5.54
CA ALA A 202 -26.74 53.19 -6.28
C ALA A 202 -26.32 54.67 -6.05
N LYS A 203 -26.06 55.35 -7.14
CA LYS A 203 -25.79 56.79 -7.21
C LYS A 203 -27.04 57.56 -6.70
N PRO A 204 -26.92 58.56 -5.83
CA PRO A 204 -28.07 59.35 -5.41
C PRO A 204 -28.61 60.19 -6.55
N ASP A 205 -29.93 60.15 -6.71
CA ASP A 205 -30.72 61.00 -7.62
C ASP A 205 -30.47 62.48 -7.32
N SER A 206 -29.94 63.17 -8.26
CA SER A 206 -29.90 64.61 -8.30
C SER A 206 -31.23 65.15 -8.86
N LYS A 207 -32.02 65.79 -7.97
CA LYS A 207 -33.22 66.56 -8.26
C LYS A 207 -32.92 67.73 -9.21
N PRO A 208 -33.68 67.93 -10.28
CA PRO A 208 -33.53 69.14 -11.06
C PRO A 208 -34.22 70.34 -10.38
N ALA A 209 -33.45 71.39 -10.25
CA ALA A 209 -33.98 72.69 -9.82
C ALA A 209 -34.84 73.30 -10.93
N SER A 210 -36.01 73.72 -10.57
CA SER A 210 -36.90 74.55 -11.35
C SER A 210 -36.33 75.96 -11.50
N ASP A 211 -36.11 76.41 -12.70
CA ASP A 211 -35.87 77.82 -13.00
C ASP A 211 -37.13 78.48 -13.51
N GLN A 212 -37.51 79.57 -12.81
CA GLN A 212 -38.46 80.56 -13.28
C GLN A 212 -37.66 81.73 -13.80
N HIS A 213 -37.86 82.03 -15.06
CA HIS A 213 -38.19 83.34 -15.64
C HIS A 213 -38.16 83.24 -17.15
#